data_3902e4390c8fee13d58331337ec1e918
#
_entry.id   3902e4390c8fee13d58331337ec1e918
#
_cell.length_a   1.000
_cell.length_b   1.000
_cell.length_c   1.000
_cell.angle_alpha   90.00
_cell.angle_beta   90.00
_cell.angle_gamma   90.00
#
_symmetry.space_group_name_H-M   'P 1'
#
loop_
_entity.id
_entity.type
_entity.pdbx_description
1 polymer ?
#
loop_
_entity_poly.entity_id
_entity_poly.type
_entity_poly.pdbx_seq_one_letter_code
_entity_poly.pdbx_strand_id
1 'polypeptide(L)'
;MNMFKEQDLIGLDLDYTFKGNFKILSNRLGELIPWLPIEMLMFTKQSTQIKQFLTTYEKIITSKQFQNNFNFNGISLWNEIKEIFHEMLNAPHLPFYLNLIDSLSKIFQKNKPRVIFLPYETGPLALSIIVACRKNKIKTIGIQHGYIYQFNPMYCYPNSLESKLKYGFLLPDHLLLFGNNAKKLLLKNEYPKEK
;
A
#
# COMPACT_ATOMS: atom_id res chain seq x y z
N MET A 1 -20.34 -19.44 -15.11
CA MET A 1 -20.93 -18.09 -15.32
C MET A 1 -19.75 -17.12 -15.34
N ASN A 2 -19.33 -16.65 -16.52
CA ASN A 2 -18.24 -15.66 -16.61
C ASN A 2 -18.81 -14.31 -16.15
N MET A 3 -18.53 -13.92 -14.89
CA MET A 3 -18.98 -12.63 -14.32
C MET A 3 -18.35 -11.43 -15.00
N PHE A 4 -17.21 -11.61 -15.67
CA PHE A 4 -16.48 -10.55 -16.38
C PHE A 4 -16.15 -11.04 -17.78
N LYS A 5 -16.23 -10.13 -18.76
CA LYS A 5 -15.61 -10.37 -20.07
C LYS A 5 -14.12 -10.27 -19.89
N GLU A 6 -13.34 -11.13 -20.56
CA GLU A 6 -11.87 -11.16 -20.47
C GLU A 6 -11.21 -9.79 -20.69
N GLN A 7 -11.84 -8.94 -21.53
CA GLN A 7 -11.39 -7.58 -21.83
C GLN A 7 -11.57 -6.56 -20.68
N ASP A 8 -12.30 -6.94 -19.61
CA ASP A 8 -12.62 -6.03 -18.50
C ASP A 8 -11.61 -6.14 -17.33
N LEU A 9 -10.66 -7.07 -17.42
CA LEU A 9 -9.67 -7.33 -16.37
C LEU A 9 -8.27 -7.00 -16.87
N ILE A 10 -7.52 -6.24 -16.07
CA ILE A 10 -6.09 -5.97 -16.29
C ILE A 10 -5.37 -6.18 -14.95
N GLY A 11 -4.34 -7.02 -14.97
CA GLY A 11 -3.44 -7.19 -13.83
C GLY A 11 -2.41 -6.07 -13.76
N LEU A 12 -2.03 -5.69 -12.55
CA LEU A 12 -0.92 -4.78 -12.26
C LEU A 12 -0.02 -5.43 -11.21
N ASP A 13 1.26 -5.57 -11.51
CA ASP A 13 2.23 -6.10 -10.55
C ASP A 13 3.63 -5.53 -10.79
N LEU A 14 4.53 -5.73 -9.83
CA LEU A 14 5.95 -5.45 -10.00
C LEU A 14 6.57 -6.55 -10.86
N ASP A 15 7.21 -6.16 -11.95
CA ASP A 15 7.92 -7.10 -12.83
C ASP A 15 9.43 -6.77 -12.89
N TYR A 16 10.17 -7.35 -11.98
CA TYR A 16 11.64 -7.17 -11.91
C TYR A 16 12.36 -7.64 -13.18
N THR A 17 11.69 -8.43 -14.03
CA THR A 17 12.28 -8.92 -15.30
C THR A 17 12.01 -7.97 -16.46
N PHE A 18 11.02 -7.10 -16.33
CA PHE A 18 10.58 -6.20 -17.42
C PHE A 18 11.70 -5.28 -17.90
N LYS A 19 12.35 -4.52 -17.01
CA LYS A 19 13.47 -3.61 -17.30
C LYS A 19 13.35 -2.82 -18.62
N GLY A 20 12.12 -2.49 -19.03
CA GLY A 20 11.85 -1.80 -20.30
C GLY A 20 11.84 -2.73 -21.54
N ASN A 21 11.82 -4.03 -21.38
CA ASN A 21 11.82 -4.99 -22.50
C ASN A 21 10.41 -5.16 -23.09
N PHE A 22 10.19 -4.60 -24.28
CA PHE A 22 8.89 -4.66 -24.96
C PHE A 22 8.45 -6.09 -25.36
N LYS A 23 9.37 -7.04 -25.54
CA LYS A 23 9.01 -8.45 -25.81
C LYS A 23 8.35 -9.07 -24.57
N ILE A 24 8.87 -8.78 -23.37
CA ILE A 24 8.26 -9.23 -22.12
C ILE A 24 6.88 -8.61 -21.97
N LEU A 25 6.74 -7.31 -22.23
CA LEU A 25 5.44 -6.64 -22.20
C LEU A 25 4.43 -7.29 -23.17
N SER A 26 4.83 -7.55 -24.41
CA SER A 26 3.96 -8.19 -25.39
C SER A 26 3.48 -9.55 -24.93
N ASN A 27 4.35 -10.35 -24.30
CA ASN A 27 3.99 -11.65 -23.74
C ASN A 27 2.95 -11.49 -22.61
N ARG A 28 3.15 -10.51 -21.70
CA ARG A 28 2.22 -10.26 -20.58
C ARG A 28 0.84 -9.79 -21.05
N LEU A 29 0.81 -8.98 -22.08
CA LEU A 29 -0.45 -8.53 -22.68
C LEU A 29 -1.20 -9.64 -23.45
N GLY A 30 -0.49 -10.68 -23.88
CA GLY A 30 -1.06 -11.85 -24.55
C GLY A 30 -1.55 -12.95 -23.62
N GLU A 31 -1.41 -12.81 -22.30
CA GLU A 31 -1.93 -13.77 -21.32
C GLU A 31 -3.46 -13.71 -21.21
N LEU A 32 -4.08 -14.75 -20.65
CA LEU A 32 -5.54 -14.86 -20.47
C LEU A 32 -6.10 -13.66 -19.67
N ILE A 33 -5.39 -13.22 -18.66
CA ILE A 33 -5.62 -11.94 -17.97
C ILE A 33 -4.41 -11.07 -18.32
N PRO A 34 -4.55 -10.11 -19.25
CA PRO A 34 -3.47 -9.21 -19.58
C PRO A 34 -2.98 -8.46 -18.35
N TRP A 35 -1.68 -8.30 -18.19
CA TRP A 35 -1.15 -7.52 -17.10
C TRP A 35 0.02 -6.62 -17.52
N LEU A 36 0.19 -5.54 -16.77
CA LEU A 36 1.18 -4.50 -17.01
C LEU A 36 2.16 -4.44 -15.84
N PRO A 37 3.47 -4.39 -16.12
CA PRO A 37 4.45 -3.99 -15.11
C PRO A 37 4.11 -2.62 -14.56
N ILE A 38 3.96 -2.52 -13.25
CA ILE A 38 3.55 -1.26 -12.60
C ILE A 38 4.59 -0.16 -12.80
N GLU A 39 5.85 -0.53 -13.00
CA GLU A 39 6.96 0.36 -13.31
C GLU A 39 6.72 1.16 -14.59
N MET A 40 5.98 0.63 -15.56
CA MET A 40 5.60 1.35 -16.78
C MET A 40 4.66 2.53 -16.50
N LEU A 41 3.93 2.46 -15.41
CA LEU A 41 2.95 3.48 -15.04
C LEU A 41 3.58 4.60 -14.22
N MET A 42 4.84 4.43 -13.81
CA MET A 42 5.52 5.40 -12.97
C MET A 42 6.13 6.55 -13.78
N PHE A 43 5.92 7.75 -13.30
CA PHE A 43 6.61 8.92 -13.85
C PHE A 43 8.07 8.94 -13.39
N THR A 44 8.97 9.21 -14.32
CA THR A 44 10.42 9.25 -14.03
C THR A 44 10.81 10.41 -13.13
N LYS A 45 10.03 11.49 -13.13
CA LYS A 45 10.33 12.71 -12.36
C LYS A 45 9.43 12.82 -11.13
N GLN A 46 10.05 12.86 -9.95
CA GLN A 46 9.32 13.12 -8.70
C GLN A 46 8.72 14.52 -8.68
N SER A 47 7.48 14.61 -8.20
CA SER A 47 6.81 15.90 -8.01
C SER A 47 7.46 16.71 -6.88
N THR A 48 7.28 18.03 -6.92
CA THR A 48 7.73 18.92 -5.84
C THR A 48 7.13 18.54 -4.49
N GLN A 49 5.88 18.09 -4.46
CA GLN A 49 5.20 17.65 -3.25
C GLN A 49 5.88 16.43 -2.61
N ILE A 50 6.32 15.46 -3.42
CA ILE A 50 7.06 14.29 -2.93
C ILE A 50 8.38 14.73 -2.32
N LYS A 51 9.12 15.61 -2.98
CA LYS A 51 10.39 16.15 -2.45
C LYS A 51 10.17 16.86 -1.11
N GLN A 52 9.16 17.71 -1.03
CA GLN A 52 8.82 18.39 0.22
C GLN A 52 8.44 17.42 1.34
N PHE A 53 7.68 16.35 1.01
CA PHE A 53 7.34 15.31 1.98
C PHE A 53 8.58 14.60 2.51
N LEU A 54 9.50 14.18 1.64
CA LEU A 54 10.74 13.50 2.04
C LEU A 54 11.62 14.40 2.91
N THR A 55 11.76 15.67 2.56
CA THR A 55 12.48 16.65 3.40
C THR A 55 11.80 16.83 4.76
N THR A 56 10.48 16.84 4.81
CA THR A 56 9.72 16.95 6.08
C THR A 56 9.89 15.70 6.91
N TYR A 57 9.83 14.52 6.30
CA TYR A 57 10.07 13.24 6.98
C TYR A 57 11.46 13.21 7.61
N GLU A 58 12.51 13.59 6.86
CA GLU A 58 13.88 13.68 7.36
C GLU A 58 14.00 14.61 8.57
N LYS A 59 13.39 15.80 8.51
CA LYS A 59 13.35 16.74 9.64
C LYS A 59 12.65 16.14 10.86
N ILE A 60 11.59 15.38 10.67
CA ILE A 60 10.87 14.74 11.77
C ILE A 60 11.74 13.69 12.46
N ILE A 61 12.32 12.75 11.71
CA ILE A 61 13.11 11.66 12.29
C ILE A 61 14.41 12.15 12.94
N THR A 62 14.93 13.29 12.51
CA THR A 62 16.14 13.91 13.12
C THR A 62 15.81 14.78 14.34
N SER A 63 14.53 15.07 14.60
CA SER A 63 14.13 15.90 15.74
C SER A 63 14.21 15.13 17.07
N LYS A 64 14.71 15.80 18.11
CA LYS A 64 14.74 15.25 19.49
C LYS A 64 13.35 14.84 19.97
N GLN A 65 12.31 15.62 19.63
CA GLN A 65 10.94 15.31 20.00
C GLN A 65 10.49 13.96 19.46
N PHE A 66 10.80 13.65 18.21
CA PHE A 66 10.49 12.35 17.60
C PHE A 66 11.28 11.23 18.26
N GLN A 67 12.59 11.41 18.42
CA GLN A 67 13.50 10.42 19.01
C GLN A 67 13.13 10.07 20.46
N ASN A 68 12.66 11.03 21.22
CA ASN A 68 12.23 10.83 22.61
C ASN A 68 11.00 9.90 22.75
N ASN A 69 10.21 9.69 21.69
CA ASN A 69 9.11 8.73 21.71
C ASN A 69 9.60 7.27 21.81
N PHE A 70 10.87 7.02 21.57
CA PHE A 70 11.49 5.70 21.65
C PHE A 70 12.26 5.46 22.96
N ASN A 71 11.93 6.20 24.01
CA ASN A 71 12.45 5.94 25.35
C ASN A 71 11.51 5.01 26.10
N PHE A 72 12.06 3.91 26.60
CA PHE A 72 11.33 2.94 27.39
C PHE A 72 12.05 2.75 28.75
N ASN A 73 11.36 3.06 29.85
CA ASN A 73 11.91 2.99 31.21
C ASN A 73 13.28 3.71 31.36
N GLY A 74 13.44 4.86 30.75
CA GLY A 74 14.69 5.63 30.81
C GLY A 74 15.78 5.18 29.82
N ILE A 75 15.55 4.12 29.05
CA ILE A 75 16.47 3.61 28.03
C ILE A 75 16.02 4.09 26.65
N SER A 76 16.91 4.76 25.93
CA SER A 76 16.65 5.15 24.54
C SER A 76 16.89 3.98 23.61
N LEU A 77 15.86 3.57 22.87
CA LEU A 77 15.94 2.57 21.81
C LEU A 77 16.25 3.19 20.45
N TRP A 78 16.39 4.52 20.38
CA TRP A 78 16.56 5.22 19.10
C TRP A 78 17.80 4.74 18.33
N ASN A 79 18.92 4.53 19.01
CA ASN A 79 20.15 4.10 18.33
C ASN A 79 20.02 2.75 17.65
N GLU A 80 19.16 1.87 18.15
CA GLU A 80 18.93 0.53 17.60
C GLU A 80 17.99 0.55 16.37
N ILE A 81 17.10 1.52 16.31
CA ILE A 81 16.05 1.55 15.28
C ILE A 81 16.21 2.68 14.24
N LYS A 82 17.08 3.66 14.49
CA LYS A 82 17.22 4.84 13.62
C LYS A 82 17.52 4.51 12.15
N GLU A 83 18.30 3.47 11.91
CA GLU A 83 18.68 3.06 10.55
C GLU A 83 17.44 2.68 9.72
N ILE A 84 16.44 2.02 10.32
CA ILE A 84 15.19 1.67 9.65
C ILE A 84 14.49 2.92 9.12
N PHE A 85 14.43 4.00 9.93
CA PHE A 85 13.81 5.26 9.52
C PHE A 85 14.62 5.98 8.44
N HIS A 86 15.95 5.92 8.49
CA HIS A 86 16.80 6.53 7.46
C HIS A 86 16.75 5.74 6.15
N GLU A 87 16.73 4.42 6.20
CA GLU A 87 16.59 3.58 5.01
C GLU A 87 15.28 3.83 4.26
N MET A 88 14.20 4.22 4.96
CA MET A 88 12.94 4.58 4.31
C MET A 88 13.05 5.77 3.35
N LEU A 89 14.08 6.63 3.48
CA LEU A 89 14.34 7.74 2.55
C LEU A 89 14.99 7.27 1.24
N ASN A 90 15.56 6.07 1.23
CA ASN A 90 16.27 5.53 0.07
C ASN A 90 15.30 4.81 -0.89
N ALA A 91 15.60 4.84 -2.19
CA ALA A 91 14.93 3.97 -3.14
C ALA A 91 15.35 2.49 -2.88
N PRO A 92 14.44 1.51 -3.03
CA PRO A 92 13.08 1.64 -3.58
C PRO A 92 11.97 1.87 -2.54
N HIS A 93 12.28 2.30 -1.35
CA HIS A 93 11.30 2.40 -0.26
C HIS A 93 10.32 3.58 -0.44
N LEU A 94 10.31 4.51 0.52
CA LEU A 94 9.32 5.59 0.55
C LEU A 94 9.25 6.43 -0.74
N PRO A 95 10.39 6.84 -1.35
CA PRO A 95 10.35 7.60 -2.60
C PRO A 95 9.64 6.86 -3.75
N PHE A 96 9.86 5.55 -3.86
CA PHE A 96 9.21 4.71 -4.88
C PHE A 96 7.69 4.69 -4.67
N TYR A 97 7.21 4.36 -3.47
CA TYR A 97 5.79 4.24 -3.19
C TYR A 97 5.04 5.58 -3.28
N LEU A 98 5.67 6.68 -2.89
CA LEU A 98 5.10 8.01 -3.07
C LEU A 98 4.95 8.37 -4.56
N ASN A 99 5.95 8.05 -5.38
CA ASN A 99 5.89 8.26 -6.82
C ASN A 99 4.81 7.38 -7.46
N LEU A 100 4.67 6.14 -6.99
CA LEU A 100 3.61 5.23 -7.43
C LEU A 100 2.21 5.80 -7.12
N ILE A 101 1.99 6.30 -5.90
CA ILE A 101 0.73 6.94 -5.51
C ILE A 101 0.40 8.13 -6.45
N ASP A 102 1.38 8.99 -6.72
CA ASP A 102 1.18 10.15 -7.60
C ASP A 102 0.87 9.72 -9.04
N SER A 103 1.61 8.75 -9.55
CA SER A 103 1.43 8.21 -10.90
C SER A 103 0.07 7.55 -11.07
N LEU A 104 -0.28 6.61 -10.19
CA LEU A 104 -1.58 5.93 -10.23
C LEU A 104 -2.74 6.92 -10.05
N SER A 105 -2.59 7.91 -9.16
CA SER A 105 -3.63 8.93 -8.96
C SER A 105 -3.94 9.68 -10.26
N LYS A 106 -2.91 10.06 -11.03
CA LYS A 106 -3.09 10.74 -12.33
C LYS A 106 -3.68 9.82 -13.40
N ILE A 107 -3.28 8.55 -13.43
CA ILE A 107 -3.83 7.55 -14.36
C ILE A 107 -5.31 7.32 -14.05
N PHE A 108 -5.66 7.13 -12.79
CA PHE A 108 -7.04 6.90 -12.36
C PHE A 108 -7.97 8.09 -12.54
N GLN A 109 -7.44 9.31 -12.62
CA GLN A 109 -8.23 10.48 -13.05
C GLN A 109 -8.69 10.39 -14.50
N LYS A 110 -7.85 9.81 -15.38
CA LYS A 110 -8.14 9.67 -16.80
C LYS A 110 -8.88 8.38 -17.13
N ASN A 111 -8.45 7.27 -16.51
CA ASN A 111 -8.93 5.92 -16.77
C ASN A 111 -9.38 5.30 -15.45
N LYS A 112 -10.59 5.65 -15.00
CA LYS A 112 -11.11 5.25 -13.70
C LYS A 112 -11.62 3.81 -13.72
N PRO A 113 -10.92 2.84 -13.10
CA PRO A 113 -11.45 1.49 -12.94
C PRO A 113 -12.68 1.51 -12.01
N ARG A 114 -13.60 0.58 -12.20
CA ARG A 114 -14.80 0.44 -11.35
C ARG A 114 -14.43 -0.04 -9.95
N VAL A 115 -13.51 -0.99 -9.87
CA VAL A 115 -13.05 -1.63 -8.64
C VAL A 115 -11.63 -2.14 -8.84
N ILE A 116 -10.85 -2.18 -7.76
CA ILE A 116 -9.54 -2.80 -7.74
C ILE A 116 -9.51 -3.92 -6.71
N PHE A 117 -9.09 -5.11 -7.14
CA PHE A 117 -8.83 -6.25 -6.27
C PHE A 117 -7.37 -6.26 -5.83
N LEU A 118 -7.14 -6.53 -4.56
CA LEU A 118 -5.82 -6.54 -3.93
C LEU A 118 -5.56 -7.92 -3.33
N PRO A 119 -4.89 -8.83 -4.06
CA PRO A 119 -4.60 -10.17 -3.57
C PRO A 119 -3.69 -10.19 -2.34
N TYR A 120 -2.94 -9.10 -2.11
CA TYR A 120 -2.08 -8.88 -0.94
C TYR A 120 -2.30 -7.46 -0.40
N GLU A 121 -3.32 -7.30 0.45
CA GLU A 121 -3.87 -6.00 0.83
C GLU A 121 -3.09 -5.24 1.90
N THR A 122 -2.10 -5.86 2.55
CA THR A 122 -1.34 -5.27 3.66
C THR A 122 0.06 -4.77 3.27
N GLY A 123 0.54 -5.13 2.09
CA GLY A 123 1.88 -4.75 1.62
C GLY A 123 1.97 -3.28 1.16
N PRO A 124 3.18 -2.69 1.11
CA PRO A 124 3.37 -1.29 0.72
C PRO A 124 2.81 -0.96 -0.68
N LEU A 125 2.88 -1.92 -1.61
CA LEU A 125 2.29 -1.80 -2.94
C LEU A 125 0.77 -1.60 -2.85
N ALA A 126 0.09 -2.49 -2.13
CA ALA A 126 -1.35 -2.42 -1.94
C ALA A 126 -1.77 -1.14 -1.21
N LEU A 127 -1.05 -0.75 -0.16
CA LEU A 127 -1.31 0.51 0.56
C LEU A 127 -1.18 1.72 -0.37
N SER A 128 -0.21 1.73 -1.27
CA SER A 128 -0.05 2.79 -2.28
C SER A 128 -1.24 2.84 -3.24
N ILE A 129 -1.71 1.69 -3.69
CA ILE A 129 -2.89 1.56 -4.55
C ILE A 129 -4.15 2.03 -3.80
N ILE A 130 -4.33 1.64 -2.54
CA ILE A 130 -5.46 2.09 -1.70
C ILE A 130 -5.48 3.62 -1.58
N VAL A 131 -4.32 4.26 -1.35
CA VAL A 131 -4.23 5.72 -1.28
C VAL A 131 -4.65 6.36 -2.61
N ALA A 132 -4.12 5.86 -3.73
CA ALA A 132 -4.47 6.36 -5.06
C ALA A 132 -5.98 6.18 -5.37
N CYS A 133 -6.54 5.04 -4.99
CA CYS A 133 -7.97 4.74 -5.14
C CYS A 133 -8.84 5.67 -4.30
N ARG A 134 -8.51 5.89 -3.03
CA ARG A 134 -9.25 6.82 -2.15
C ARG A 134 -9.26 8.23 -2.70
N LYS A 135 -8.13 8.74 -3.22
CA LYS A 135 -8.05 10.06 -3.87
C LYS A 135 -8.99 10.18 -5.07
N ASN A 136 -9.26 9.09 -5.76
CA ASN A 136 -10.09 9.03 -6.98
C ASN A 136 -11.48 8.43 -6.76
N LYS A 137 -11.87 8.13 -5.51
CA LYS A 137 -13.16 7.53 -5.16
C LYS A 137 -13.40 6.21 -5.93
N ILE A 138 -12.37 5.37 -5.99
CA ILE A 138 -12.40 4.03 -6.57
C ILE A 138 -12.52 3.03 -5.42
N LYS A 139 -13.40 2.06 -5.56
CA LYS A 139 -13.59 0.99 -4.56
C LYS A 139 -12.46 -0.01 -4.63
N THR A 140 -12.06 -0.50 -3.44
CA THR A 140 -11.02 -1.51 -3.30
C THR A 140 -11.55 -2.73 -2.55
N ILE A 141 -11.18 -3.92 -3.02
CA ILE A 141 -11.52 -5.20 -2.39
C ILE A 141 -10.21 -5.93 -2.10
N GLY A 142 -9.88 -6.08 -0.83
CA GLY A 142 -8.78 -6.92 -0.38
C GLY A 142 -9.19 -8.39 -0.39
N ILE A 143 -8.22 -9.26 -0.66
CA ILE A 143 -8.40 -10.70 -0.55
C ILE A 143 -7.37 -11.20 0.45
N GLN A 144 -7.84 -11.89 1.48
CA GLN A 144 -6.94 -12.52 2.45
C GLN A 144 -5.95 -13.41 1.71
N HIS A 145 -4.65 -13.17 1.90
CA HIS A 145 -3.59 -13.91 1.22
C HIS A 145 -2.87 -14.92 2.12
N GLY A 146 -3.03 -14.82 3.42
CA GLY A 146 -2.28 -15.65 4.37
C GLY A 146 -3.03 -15.90 5.68
N TYR A 147 -2.36 -16.55 6.60
CA TYR A 147 -2.90 -16.84 7.92
C TYR A 147 -3.07 -15.57 8.74
N ILE A 148 -4.28 -15.38 9.27
CA ILE A 148 -4.56 -14.37 10.30
C ILE A 148 -4.47 -15.07 11.65
N TYR A 149 -3.61 -14.59 12.52
CA TYR A 149 -3.45 -15.07 13.90
C TYR A 149 -3.57 -13.94 14.90
N GLN A 150 -3.81 -14.27 16.14
CA GLN A 150 -3.88 -13.29 17.21
C GLN A 150 -2.54 -12.56 17.33
N PHE A 151 -2.60 -11.22 17.44
CA PHE A 151 -1.43 -10.33 17.49
C PHE A 151 -0.58 -10.27 16.22
N ASN A 152 -1.12 -10.66 15.06
CA ASN A 152 -0.48 -10.38 13.80
C ASN A 152 -0.43 -8.85 13.58
N PRO A 153 0.76 -8.21 13.58
CA PRO A 153 0.87 -6.75 13.52
C PRO A 153 0.27 -6.16 12.24
N MET A 154 0.22 -6.93 11.16
CA MET A 154 -0.39 -6.51 9.89
C MET A 154 -1.91 -6.40 9.96
N TYR A 155 -2.52 -6.98 10.98
CA TYR A 155 -3.97 -7.04 11.17
C TYR A 155 -4.42 -6.53 12.55
N CYS A 156 -3.55 -5.79 13.25
CA CYS A 156 -3.89 -5.13 14.52
C CYS A 156 -4.20 -3.66 14.26
N TYR A 157 -5.41 -3.25 14.57
CA TYR A 157 -5.91 -1.89 14.30
C TYR A 157 -6.52 -1.28 15.55
N PRO A 158 -5.70 -0.87 16.55
CA PRO A 158 -6.20 -0.38 17.82
C PRO A 158 -7.13 0.83 17.65
N ASN A 159 -8.36 0.73 18.16
CA ASN A 159 -9.36 1.81 18.12
C ASN A 159 -8.81 3.13 18.71
N SER A 160 -7.92 3.03 19.71
CA SER A 160 -7.23 4.18 20.30
C SER A 160 -6.34 4.95 19.31
N LEU A 161 -5.87 4.31 18.24
CA LEU A 161 -5.10 4.95 17.18
C LEU A 161 -5.99 5.48 16.06
N GLU A 162 -7.10 4.81 15.75
CA GLU A 162 -7.98 5.21 14.65
C GLU A 162 -8.47 6.65 14.82
N SER A 163 -8.87 7.03 16.04
CA SER A 163 -9.33 8.38 16.37
C SER A 163 -8.24 9.46 16.21
N LYS A 164 -6.96 9.08 16.22
CA LYS A 164 -5.82 9.99 16.05
C LYS A 164 -5.39 10.13 14.58
N LEU A 165 -5.87 9.24 13.71
CA LEU A 165 -5.52 9.26 12.29
C LEU A 165 -6.54 10.08 11.50
N LYS A 166 -6.11 11.20 10.92
CA LYS A 166 -6.97 12.09 10.11
C LYS A 166 -7.79 11.37 9.03
N TYR A 167 -7.25 10.28 8.48
CA TYR A 167 -7.86 9.53 7.37
C TYR A 167 -8.16 8.06 7.74
N GLY A 168 -8.12 7.72 9.03
CA GLY A 168 -8.23 6.35 9.51
C GLY A 168 -7.11 5.44 9.02
N PHE A 169 -7.26 4.15 9.25
CA PHE A 169 -6.33 3.15 8.73
C PHE A 169 -6.43 2.99 7.21
N LEU A 170 -5.30 2.72 6.56
CA LEU A 170 -5.24 2.42 5.14
C LEU A 170 -5.70 0.98 4.88
N LEU A 171 -6.99 0.77 4.86
CA LEU A 171 -7.64 -0.52 4.61
C LEU A 171 -8.40 -0.49 3.29
N PRO A 172 -8.60 -1.64 2.62
CA PRO A 172 -9.53 -1.74 1.51
C PRO A 172 -10.97 -1.43 1.96
N ASP A 173 -11.85 -1.09 1.04
CA ASP A 173 -13.27 -0.83 1.36
C ASP A 173 -13.97 -2.10 1.81
N HIS A 174 -13.58 -3.26 1.27
CA HIS A 174 -14.06 -4.59 1.66
C HIS A 174 -12.92 -5.58 1.72
N LEU A 175 -13.00 -6.55 2.62
CA LEU A 175 -12.02 -7.63 2.74
C LEU A 175 -12.70 -8.98 2.61
N LEU A 176 -12.32 -9.76 1.61
CA LEU A 176 -12.75 -11.15 1.43
C LEU A 176 -11.86 -12.07 2.27
N LEU A 177 -12.49 -12.87 3.12
CA LEU A 177 -11.83 -13.73 4.09
C LEU A 177 -12.03 -15.21 3.78
N PHE A 178 -11.06 -16.05 4.17
CA PHE A 178 -11.13 -17.49 4.06
C PHE A 178 -12.08 -18.15 5.10
N GLY A 179 -13.11 -17.44 5.51
CA GLY A 179 -14.16 -17.98 6.37
C GLY A 179 -14.27 -17.31 7.74
N ASN A 180 -15.18 -17.84 8.55
CA ASN A 180 -15.60 -17.22 9.80
C ASN A 180 -14.51 -17.16 10.89
N ASN A 181 -13.54 -18.07 10.90
CA ASN A 181 -12.46 -18.04 11.87
C ASN A 181 -11.55 -16.83 11.65
N ALA A 182 -11.20 -16.54 10.41
CA ALA A 182 -10.44 -15.33 10.05
C ALA A 182 -11.21 -14.07 10.48
N LYS A 183 -12.52 -14.01 10.20
CA LYS A 183 -13.37 -12.90 10.62
C LYS A 183 -13.36 -12.69 12.14
N LYS A 184 -13.52 -13.77 12.93
CA LYS A 184 -13.49 -13.69 14.41
C LYS A 184 -12.16 -13.16 14.91
N LEU A 185 -11.04 -13.61 14.33
CA LEU A 185 -9.70 -13.16 14.73
C LEU A 185 -9.48 -11.67 14.37
N LEU A 186 -9.90 -11.24 13.20
CA LEU A 186 -9.81 -9.83 12.82
C LEU A 186 -10.62 -8.93 13.77
N LEU A 187 -11.84 -9.32 14.09
CA LEU A 187 -12.67 -8.56 15.03
C LEU A 187 -12.04 -8.50 16.43
N LYS A 188 -11.35 -9.57 16.86
CA LYS A 188 -10.59 -9.59 18.11
C LYS A 188 -9.35 -8.68 18.06
N ASN A 189 -8.76 -8.50 16.89
CA ASN A 189 -7.66 -7.57 16.63
C ASN A 189 -8.14 -6.14 16.32
N GLU A 190 -9.40 -5.82 16.66
CA GLU A 190 -10.03 -4.50 16.47
C GLU A 190 -10.11 -4.05 15.00
N TYR A 191 -10.12 -4.97 14.05
CA TYR A 191 -10.34 -4.62 12.64
C TYR A 191 -11.74 -4.00 12.47
N PRO A 192 -11.88 -2.86 11.75
CA PRO A 192 -13.15 -2.17 11.58
C PRO A 192 -14.25 -3.08 11.00
N LYS A 193 -15.39 -3.17 11.68
CA LYS A 193 -16.51 -4.08 11.31
C LYS A 193 -17.16 -3.76 9.98
N GLU A 194 -17.09 -2.53 9.55
CA GLU A 194 -17.73 -2.03 8.33
C GLU A 194 -16.92 -2.27 7.06
N LYS A 195 -15.75 -2.91 7.18
CA LYS A 195 -14.84 -3.26 6.08
C LYS A 195 -14.91 -4.73 5.77
#